data_793268b36478320715145348d1560725
#
_entry.id   793268b36478320715145348d1560725
#
_cell.length_a   1.000
_cell.length_b   1.000
_cell.length_c   1.000
_cell.angle_alpha   90.00
_cell.angle_beta   90.00
_cell.angle_gamma   90.00
#
_symmetry.space_group_name_H-M   'P 1'
#
loop_
_entity.id
_entity.type
_entity.pdbx_description
1 polymer ?
#
loop_
_entity_poly.entity_id
_entity_poly.type
_entity_poly.pdbx_seq_one_letter_code
_entity_poly.pdbx_strand_id
1 'polypeptide(L)'
;MSNVLERHRGISEMEFYVTAINIRHELTTFLMHEKNVPKRWRSVYTYPVINLSQAQIDLIIKANDVFAFKPEQVEYRKALQRECIAYCDIIFERLQSVMVDLWWDVLHRPDDDSDKIRIQKFIDNMGKLLVFEEDRLKRWRNSTKLLRRK
;
A
#
# COMPACT_ATOMS: atom_id res chain seq x y z
N MET A 1 15.75 -10.51 25.20
CA MET A 1 14.77 -9.85 24.32
C MET A 1 13.59 -10.77 24.07
N SER A 2 12.39 -10.20 24.07
CA SER A 2 11.20 -11.00 23.80
C SER A 2 11.14 -11.43 22.34
N ASN A 3 10.56 -12.60 22.09
CA ASN A 3 10.29 -13.12 20.73
C ASN A 3 9.47 -12.15 19.87
N VAL A 4 8.73 -11.25 20.49
CA VAL A 4 7.94 -10.21 19.83
C VAL A 4 8.85 -9.21 19.12
N LEU A 5 9.93 -8.77 19.78
CA LEU A 5 10.89 -7.84 19.19
C LEU A 5 11.67 -8.46 18.00
N GLU A 6 12.00 -9.74 18.09
CA GLU A 6 12.65 -10.46 17.00
C GLU A 6 11.72 -10.61 15.79
N ARG A 7 10.44 -10.91 16.03
CA ARG A 7 9.43 -10.95 14.95
C ARG A 7 9.27 -9.59 14.27
N HIS A 8 9.20 -8.51 15.04
CA HIS A 8 9.10 -7.16 14.48
C HIS A 8 10.33 -6.78 13.67
N ARG A 9 11.52 -7.20 14.08
CA ARG A 9 12.74 -7.00 13.29
C ARG A 9 12.68 -7.78 11.98
N GLY A 10 12.22 -9.04 12.01
CA GLY A 10 12.09 -9.86 10.82
C GLY A 10 11.16 -9.23 9.79
N ILE A 11 9.99 -8.75 10.20
CA ILE A 11 9.03 -8.11 9.28
C ILE A 11 9.55 -6.78 8.76
N SER A 12 10.27 -5.99 9.57
CA SER A 12 10.79 -4.68 9.16
C SER A 12 11.87 -4.77 8.08
N GLU A 13 12.50 -5.94 7.90
CA GLU A 13 13.49 -6.19 6.86
C GLU A 13 12.86 -6.70 5.55
N MET A 14 11.60 -7.11 5.56
CA MET A 14 10.93 -7.63 4.37
C MET A 14 10.57 -6.51 3.40
N GLU A 15 10.93 -6.70 2.12
CA GLU A 15 10.72 -5.68 1.09
C GLU A 15 9.27 -5.26 0.93
N PHE A 16 8.32 -6.19 0.99
CA PHE A 16 6.90 -5.87 0.86
C PHE A 16 6.39 -5.03 2.03
N TYR A 17 6.93 -5.21 3.23
CA TYR A 17 6.60 -4.36 4.38
C TYR A 17 7.18 -2.96 4.21
N VAL A 18 8.44 -2.86 3.83
CA VAL A 18 9.13 -1.58 3.58
C VAL A 18 8.41 -0.81 2.47
N THR A 19 8.04 -1.48 1.39
CA THR A 19 7.31 -0.85 0.28
C THR A 19 5.93 -0.35 0.72
N ALA A 20 5.20 -1.11 1.54
CA ALA A 20 3.90 -0.67 2.09
C ALA A 20 4.05 0.59 2.94
N ILE A 21 5.09 0.66 3.77
CA ILE A 21 5.40 1.87 4.57
C ILE A 21 5.71 3.05 3.64
N ASN A 22 6.49 2.84 2.58
CA ASN A 22 6.81 3.87 1.60
C ASN A 22 5.57 4.37 0.86
N ILE A 23 4.68 3.46 0.46
CA ILE A 23 3.40 3.82 -0.17
C ILE A 23 2.61 4.74 0.76
N ARG A 24 2.43 4.36 2.02
CA ARG A 24 1.73 5.19 3.00
C ARG A 24 2.39 6.55 3.16
N HIS A 25 3.71 6.59 3.27
CA HIS A 25 4.46 7.83 3.44
C HIS A 25 4.29 8.76 2.24
N GLU A 26 4.43 8.25 1.02
CA GLU A 26 4.27 9.02 -0.21
C GLU A 26 2.83 9.55 -0.37
N LEU A 27 1.84 8.72 -0.09
CA LEU A 27 0.43 9.13 -0.11
C LEU A 27 0.17 10.24 0.91
N THR A 28 0.66 10.09 2.13
CA THR A 28 0.48 11.06 3.20
C THR A 28 1.13 12.38 2.83
N THR A 29 2.40 12.35 2.44
CA THR A 29 3.16 13.56 2.12
C THR A 29 2.53 14.34 0.98
N PHE A 30 2.12 13.66 -0.08
CA PHE A 30 1.57 14.33 -1.27
C PHE A 30 0.13 14.79 -1.05
N LEU A 31 -0.73 13.92 -0.52
CA LEU A 31 -2.17 14.20 -0.42
C LEU A 31 -2.55 15.11 0.76
N MET A 32 -1.65 15.32 1.72
CA MET A 32 -1.85 16.27 2.81
C MET A 32 -1.38 17.68 2.46
N HIS A 33 -0.76 17.87 1.30
CA HIS A 33 -0.30 19.18 0.88
C HIS A 33 -1.44 19.97 0.23
N GLU A 34 -1.65 21.22 0.68
CA GLU A 34 -2.75 22.09 0.23
C GLU A 34 -2.81 22.26 -1.29
N LYS A 35 -1.66 22.35 -1.95
CA LYS A 35 -1.59 22.49 -3.42
C LYS A 35 -2.14 21.28 -4.16
N ASN A 36 -2.07 20.10 -3.55
CA ASN A 36 -2.46 18.84 -4.20
C ASN A 36 -3.90 18.48 -3.88
N VAL A 37 -4.30 18.62 -2.62
CA VAL A 37 -5.68 18.40 -2.18
C VAL A 37 -6.05 19.50 -1.19
N PRO A 38 -6.95 20.43 -1.56
CA PRO A 38 -7.41 21.46 -0.64
C PRO A 38 -8.00 20.86 0.64
N LYS A 39 -7.77 21.53 1.76
CA LYS A 39 -8.16 21.05 3.09
C LYS A 39 -9.62 20.61 3.16
N ARG A 40 -10.53 21.34 2.50
CA ARG A 40 -11.97 21.02 2.49
C ARG A 40 -12.32 19.69 1.85
N TRP A 41 -11.44 19.12 1.02
CA TRP A 41 -11.68 17.86 0.30
C TRP A 41 -10.93 16.67 0.89
N ARG A 42 -10.10 16.88 1.90
CA ARG A 42 -9.25 15.81 2.47
C ARG A 42 -10.04 14.69 3.12
N SER A 43 -11.19 15.01 3.73
CA SER A 43 -12.05 13.97 4.32
C SER A 43 -12.63 13.02 3.29
N VAL A 44 -12.80 13.48 2.05
CA VAL A 44 -13.36 12.68 0.96
C VAL A 44 -12.27 11.92 0.19
N TYR A 45 -11.12 12.56 -0.08
CA TYR A 45 -10.11 12.02 -0.98
C TYR A 45 -8.82 11.60 -0.29
N THR A 46 -8.33 12.36 0.66
CA THR A 46 -7.03 12.12 1.30
C THR A 46 -7.11 11.05 2.37
N TYR A 47 -7.96 11.23 3.38
CA TYR A 47 -8.02 10.32 4.52
C TYR A 47 -8.42 8.90 4.14
N PRO A 48 -9.42 8.68 3.25
CA PRO A 48 -9.75 7.32 2.84
C PRO A 48 -8.59 6.57 2.19
N VAL A 49 -7.79 7.23 1.36
CA VAL A 49 -6.63 6.60 0.69
C VAL A 49 -5.53 6.26 1.71
N ILE A 50 -5.22 7.19 2.61
CA ILE A 50 -4.23 6.96 3.67
C ILE A 50 -4.68 5.82 4.58
N ASN A 51 -5.95 5.77 4.94
CA ASN A 51 -6.51 4.72 5.79
C ASN A 51 -6.42 3.34 5.10
N LEU A 52 -6.63 3.27 3.79
CA LEU A 52 -6.44 2.03 3.02
C LEU A 52 -5.00 1.55 3.06
N SER A 53 -4.03 2.45 2.90
CA SER A 53 -2.62 2.10 2.99
C SER A 53 -2.24 1.62 4.38
N GLN A 54 -2.77 2.23 5.43
CA GLN A 54 -2.56 1.77 6.81
C GLN A 54 -3.20 0.39 7.03
N ALA A 55 -4.41 0.17 6.52
CA ALA A 55 -5.09 -1.12 6.61
C ALA A 55 -4.29 -2.23 5.92
N GLN A 56 -3.66 -1.93 4.79
CA GLN A 56 -2.77 -2.87 4.11
C GLN A 56 -1.58 -3.27 4.99
N ILE A 57 -0.93 -2.30 5.63
CA ILE A 57 0.17 -2.55 6.56
C ILE A 57 -0.29 -3.44 7.72
N ASP A 58 -1.45 -3.16 8.30
CA ASP A 58 -2.01 -3.92 9.41
C ASP A 58 -2.28 -5.39 8.99
N LEU A 59 -2.78 -5.60 7.78
CA LEU A 59 -2.98 -6.95 7.22
C LEU A 59 -1.67 -7.69 6.98
N ILE A 60 -0.63 -7.01 6.52
CA ILE A 60 0.70 -7.60 6.36
C ILE A 60 1.22 -8.11 7.70
N ILE A 61 1.12 -7.29 8.73
CA ILE A 61 1.52 -7.66 10.10
C ILE A 61 0.70 -8.87 10.57
N LYS A 62 -0.61 -8.81 10.41
CA LYS A 62 -1.53 -9.88 10.82
C LYS A 62 -1.22 -11.20 10.10
N ALA A 63 -1.00 -11.16 8.79
CA ALA A 63 -0.63 -12.33 8.02
C ALA A 63 0.72 -12.92 8.46
N ASN A 64 1.69 -12.05 8.73
CA ASN A 64 3.01 -12.48 9.20
C ASN A 64 2.96 -13.15 10.58
N ASP A 65 2.00 -12.77 11.40
CA ASP A 65 1.84 -13.34 12.75
C ASP A 65 1.09 -14.69 12.75
N VAL A 66 0.60 -15.15 11.62
CA VAL A 66 0.00 -16.49 11.50
C VAL A 66 1.09 -17.52 11.30
N PHE A 67 1.25 -18.42 12.30
CA PHE A 67 2.17 -19.56 12.18
C PHE A 67 1.44 -20.74 11.54
N ALA A 68 1.91 -21.15 10.36
CA ALA A 68 1.22 -22.13 9.52
C ALA A 68 1.67 -23.56 9.85
N PHE A 69 1.38 -24.06 11.06
CA PHE A 69 1.67 -25.43 11.47
C PHE A 69 0.58 -26.43 11.05
N LYS A 70 -0.60 -25.93 10.68
CA LYS A 70 -1.75 -26.73 10.24
C LYS A 70 -2.25 -26.23 8.88
N PRO A 71 -2.85 -27.12 8.05
CA PRO A 71 -3.38 -26.70 6.75
C PRO A 71 -4.35 -25.53 6.81
N GLU A 72 -5.21 -25.44 7.84
CA GLU A 72 -6.15 -24.32 8.03
C GLU A 72 -5.43 -22.99 8.26
N GLN A 73 -4.29 -23.04 8.94
CA GLN A 73 -3.47 -21.84 9.18
C GLN A 73 -2.78 -21.37 7.90
N VAL A 74 -2.34 -22.30 7.04
CA VAL A 74 -1.81 -21.97 5.71
C VAL A 74 -2.86 -21.26 4.88
N GLU A 75 -4.08 -21.77 4.83
CA GLU A 75 -5.18 -21.15 4.08
C GLU A 75 -5.57 -19.79 4.66
N TYR A 76 -5.62 -19.67 5.98
CA TYR A 76 -5.91 -18.40 6.64
C TYR A 76 -4.85 -17.34 6.31
N ARG A 77 -3.57 -17.70 6.41
CA ARG A 77 -2.48 -16.79 6.05
C ARG A 77 -2.55 -16.36 4.59
N LYS A 78 -2.80 -17.30 3.67
CA LYS A 78 -2.95 -16.98 2.25
C LYS A 78 -4.15 -16.08 1.98
N ALA A 79 -5.25 -16.26 2.70
CA ALA A 79 -6.43 -15.39 2.59
C ALA A 79 -6.08 -13.94 2.98
N LEU A 80 -5.34 -13.75 4.07
CA LEU A 80 -4.87 -12.42 4.49
C LEU A 80 -3.90 -11.82 3.47
N GLN A 81 -3.01 -12.62 2.90
CA GLN A 81 -2.08 -12.18 1.86
C GLN A 81 -2.81 -11.77 0.58
N ARG A 82 -3.87 -12.49 0.20
CA ARG A 82 -4.72 -12.10 -0.94
C ARG A 82 -5.41 -10.76 -0.70
N GLU A 83 -5.88 -10.49 0.52
CA GLU A 83 -6.44 -9.19 0.87
C GLU A 83 -5.40 -8.09 0.75
N CYS A 84 -4.16 -8.32 1.21
CA CYS A 84 -3.07 -7.37 1.04
C CYS A 84 -2.84 -7.00 -0.42
N ILE A 85 -2.87 -8.00 -1.31
CA ILE A 85 -2.71 -7.80 -2.76
C ILE A 85 -3.88 -6.97 -3.31
N ALA A 86 -5.11 -7.29 -2.92
CA ALA A 86 -6.29 -6.56 -3.36
C ALA A 86 -6.25 -5.08 -2.98
N TYR A 87 -5.65 -4.73 -1.85
CA TYR A 87 -5.50 -3.33 -1.45
C TYR A 87 -4.66 -2.50 -2.42
N CYS A 88 -3.74 -3.10 -3.15
CA CYS A 88 -2.99 -2.39 -4.19
C CYS A 88 -3.94 -1.85 -5.27
N ASP A 89 -4.87 -2.68 -5.72
CA ASP A 89 -5.86 -2.28 -6.72
C ASP A 89 -6.87 -1.27 -6.16
N ILE A 90 -7.28 -1.45 -4.90
CA ILE A 90 -8.24 -0.55 -4.24
C ILE A 90 -7.60 0.84 -4.06
N ILE A 91 -6.35 0.91 -3.62
CA ILE A 91 -5.62 2.18 -3.48
C ILE A 91 -5.51 2.87 -4.83
N PHE A 92 -5.15 2.13 -5.88
CA PHE A 92 -5.04 2.68 -7.23
C PHE A 92 -6.39 3.22 -7.73
N GLU A 93 -7.48 2.50 -7.50
CA GLU A 93 -8.83 2.93 -7.88
C GLU A 93 -9.22 4.23 -7.17
N ARG A 94 -8.92 4.36 -5.88
CA ARG A 94 -9.17 5.60 -5.13
C ARG A 94 -8.36 6.78 -5.66
N LEU A 95 -7.11 6.54 -6.07
CA LEU A 95 -6.31 7.58 -6.72
C LEU A 95 -6.89 7.99 -8.08
N GLN A 96 -7.44 7.05 -8.84
CA GLN A 96 -8.13 7.38 -10.09
C GLN A 96 -9.33 8.29 -9.84
N SER A 97 -10.06 8.09 -8.73
CA SER A 97 -11.15 8.99 -8.35
C SER A 97 -10.65 10.41 -8.09
N VAL A 98 -9.51 10.56 -7.41
CA VAL A 98 -8.87 11.87 -7.21
C VAL A 98 -8.46 12.50 -8.54
N MET A 99 -7.90 11.71 -9.45
CA MET A 99 -7.51 12.18 -10.78
C MET A 99 -8.70 12.73 -11.57
N VAL A 100 -9.82 12.04 -11.54
CA VAL A 100 -11.03 12.44 -12.26
C VAL A 100 -11.72 13.63 -11.59
N ASP A 101 -11.83 13.61 -10.27
CA ASP A 101 -12.66 14.58 -9.54
C ASP A 101 -11.90 15.89 -9.24
N LEU A 102 -10.59 15.82 -8.92
CA LEU A 102 -9.82 16.99 -8.50
C LEU A 102 -8.74 17.42 -9.47
N TRP A 103 -8.10 16.48 -10.17
CA TRP A 103 -6.91 16.75 -10.98
C TRP A 103 -7.18 16.76 -12.48
N TRP A 104 -8.42 16.60 -12.90
CA TRP A 104 -8.76 16.52 -14.32
C TRP A 104 -8.25 17.72 -15.12
N ASP A 105 -8.56 18.94 -14.68
CA ASP A 105 -8.16 20.15 -15.38
C ASP A 105 -6.65 20.31 -15.42
N VAL A 106 -5.96 20.05 -14.32
CA VAL A 106 -4.50 20.14 -14.23
C VAL A 106 -3.84 19.14 -15.19
N LEU A 107 -4.33 17.91 -15.24
CA LEU A 107 -3.75 16.86 -16.08
C LEU A 107 -3.98 17.10 -17.57
N HIS A 108 -4.92 17.98 -17.95
CA HIS A 108 -5.18 18.38 -19.33
C HIS A 108 -4.53 19.71 -19.73
N ARG A 109 -3.72 20.30 -18.84
CA ARG A 109 -2.92 21.49 -19.15
C ARG A 109 -1.74 21.14 -20.07
N PRO A 110 -1.06 22.17 -20.67
CA PRO A 110 0.16 21.93 -21.47
C PRO A 110 1.25 21.17 -20.68
N ASP A 111 2.07 20.43 -21.40
CA ASP A 111 3.08 19.54 -20.81
C ASP A 111 4.18 20.26 -20.01
N ASP A 112 4.35 21.58 -20.21
CA ASP A 112 5.30 22.42 -19.45
C ASP A 112 4.71 23.03 -18.17
N ASP A 113 3.42 22.81 -17.88
CA ASP A 113 2.79 23.30 -16.66
C ASP A 113 3.39 22.61 -15.43
N SER A 114 3.87 23.42 -14.49
CA SER A 114 4.59 22.91 -13.31
C SER A 114 3.71 22.05 -12.39
N ASP A 115 2.44 22.40 -12.25
CA ASP A 115 1.50 21.63 -11.41
C ASP A 115 1.18 20.29 -12.06
N LYS A 116 1.00 20.27 -13.39
CA LYS A 116 0.81 19.04 -14.15
C LYS A 116 2.01 18.10 -13.99
N ILE A 117 3.22 18.63 -14.15
CA ILE A 117 4.47 17.84 -14.01
C ILE A 117 4.55 17.23 -12.61
N ARG A 118 4.28 17.99 -11.57
CA ARG A 118 4.33 17.51 -10.18
C ARG A 118 3.33 16.39 -9.93
N ILE A 119 2.09 16.58 -10.34
CA ILE A 119 1.02 15.61 -10.12
C ILE A 119 1.26 14.35 -10.96
N GLN A 120 1.64 14.50 -12.24
CA GLN A 120 1.93 13.37 -13.11
C GLN A 120 3.08 12.53 -12.59
N LYS A 121 4.12 13.16 -12.06
CA LYS A 121 5.25 12.46 -11.44
C LYS A 121 4.81 11.64 -10.23
N PHE A 122 3.95 12.20 -9.39
CA PHE A 122 3.39 11.47 -8.26
C PHE A 122 2.59 10.24 -8.70
N ILE A 123 1.71 10.41 -9.69
CA ILE A 123 0.89 9.33 -10.23
C ILE A 123 1.78 8.19 -10.78
N ASP A 124 2.78 8.54 -11.58
CA ASP A 124 3.68 7.57 -12.18
C ASP A 124 4.49 6.82 -11.12
N ASN A 125 5.04 7.54 -10.15
CA ASN A 125 5.81 6.93 -9.05
C ASN A 125 4.93 6.01 -8.19
N MET A 126 3.72 6.45 -7.85
CA MET A 126 2.80 5.65 -7.07
C MET A 126 2.35 4.39 -7.82
N GLY A 127 2.08 4.51 -9.12
CA GLY A 127 1.77 3.38 -9.97
C GLY A 127 2.87 2.33 -9.94
N LYS A 128 4.13 2.74 -10.05
CA LYS A 128 5.29 1.85 -9.96
C LYS A 128 5.39 1.17 -8.59
N LEU A 129 5.22 1.93 -7.50
CA LEU A 129 5.27 1.37 -6.15
C LEU A 129 4.19 0.33 -5.92
N LEU A 130 2.97 0.59 -6.39
CA LEU A 130 1.85 -0.35 -6.25
C LEU A 130 2.07 -1.63 -7.05
N VAL A 131 2.63 -1.54 -8.26
CA VAL A 131 2.99 -2.72 -9.08
C VAL A 131 4.08 -3.54 -8.39
N PHE A 132 5.12 -2.90 -7.87
CA PHE A 132 6.18 -3.59 -7.12
C PHE A 132 5.63 -4.28 -5.88
N GLU A 133 4.76 -3.59 -5.14
CA GLU A 133 4.16 -4.16 -3.94
C GLU A 133 3.31 -5.38 -4.27
N GLU A 134 2.48 -5.28 -5.29
CA GLU A 134 1.64 -6.39 -5.74
C GLU A 134 2.48 -7.62 -6.08
N ASP A 135 3.56 -7.45 -6.84
CA ASP A 135 4.47 -8.55 -7.21
C ASP A 135 5.13 -9.18 -5.99
N ARG A 136 5.61 -8.38 -5.05
CA ARG A 136 6.25 -8.85 -3.83
C ARG A 136 5.28 -9.59 -2.92
N LEU A 137 4.06 -9.09 -2.78
CA LEU A 137 3.01 -9.74 -1.99
C LEU A 137 2.59 -11.08 -2.62
N LYS A 138 2.52 -11.16 -3.94
CA LYS A 138 2.23 -12.42 -4.65
C LYS A 138 3.33 -13.45 -4.43
N ARG A 139 4.59 -13.05 -4.48
CA ARG A 139 5.73 -13.95 -4.18
C ARG A 139 5.66 -14.44 -2.75
N TRP A 140 5.38 -13.55 -1.81
CA TRP A 140 5.23 -13.90 -0.40
C TRP A 140 4.09 -14.91 -0.20
N ARG A 141 2.92 -14.65 -0.79
CA ARG A 141 1.80 -15.59 -0.77
C ARG A 141 2.20 -16.97 -1.33
N ASN A 142 2.87 -16.98 -2.48
CA ASN A 142 3.28 -18.21 -3.14
C ASN A 142 4.34 -18.98 -2.34
N SER A 143 5.11 -18.32 -1.48
CA SER A 143 6.08 -18.96 -0.60
C SER A 143 5.48 -19.55 0.67
N THR A 144 4.20 -19.23 0.96
CA THR A 144 3.54 -19.73 2.17
C THR A 144 3.28 -21.23 2.06
N LYS A 145 3.81 -21.97 3.01
CA LYS A 145 3.71 -23.43 3.08
C LYS A 145 3.64 -23.88 4.53
N LEU A 146 3.25 -25.14 4.70
CA LEU A 146 3.17 -25.75 6.02
C LEU A 146 4.54 -25.72 6.70
N LEU A 147 4.58 -25.22 7.94
CA LEU A 147 5.79 -25.22 8.76
C LEU A 147 5.97 -26.59 9.39
N ARG A 148 7.23 -27.05 9.43
CA ARG A 148 7.58 -28.31 10.11
C ARG A 148 8.01 -28.00 11.53
N ARG A 149 7.45 -28.72 12.48
CA ARG A 149 7.95 -28.70 13.86
C ARG A 149 9.29 -29.43 13.89
N LYS A 150 10.28 -28.78 14.42
CA LYS A 150 11.56 -29.42 14.71
C LYS A 150 11.44 -30.33 15.93
#